data_5da3b687254e5c8d3fb159699b75dade
#
_entry.id   5da3b687254e5c8d3fb159699b75dade
#
_cell.length_a   1.000
_cell.length_b   1.000
_cell.length_c   1.000
_cell.angle_alpha   90.00
_cell.angle_beta   90.00
_cell.angle_gamma   90.00
#
_symmetry.space_group_name_H-M   'P 1'
#
loop_
_entity.id
_entity.type
_entity.pdbx_description
1 polymer ?
#
loop_
_entity_poly.entity_id
_entity_poly.type
_entity_poly.pdbx_seq_one_letter_code
_entity_poly.pdbx_strand_id
1 'polypeptide(L)'
;MKKILFILTVLSSLLLSCSQDDAESMRNIRFQAFDYVPSPTRGAQVSAAAITSYGVSCAAYPSGNSYTSAGCGSYFFDEAITAASGTSAYYWPASSNKVSFYAYTPYGNGSLTLSSLSTKTGYPVYSYTVPQAVASQIDFMTADTVDIVSPAVTLPVRFFFRHRLVDLRFKVTNQHPSLPLTVKSISVVGMKYAGTFENPSWTLTGSANTVDTHPFYFAPNTVVSASATVDITSTANHFMVLPQTISTGTTFLKIVTTESGKDRVYTHILPSSLILTMSKSYCFTLILGDGVLIVDEDTSVTDWVQESQTVSNTGVSVNDWEE
;
A
#
# COMPACT_ATOMS: atom_id res chain seq x y z
N MET A 1 4.45 61.67 54.41
CA MET A 1 4.39 60.25 54.18
C MET A 1 3.24 59.82 53.20
N LYS A 2 2.79 60.66 52.27
CA LYS A 2 1.68 60.34 51.31
C LYS A 2 2.08 60.39 49.87
N LYS A 3 3.37 60.56 49.52
CA LYS A 3 3.84 60.67 48.12
C LYS A 3 4.65 59.45 47.62
N ILE A 4 4.95 58.48 48.47
CA ILE A 4 5.73 57.28 48.10
C ILE A 4 4.83 56.08 47.73
N LEU A 5 3.55 56.12 48.11
CA LEU A 5 2.63 54.99 47.86
C LEU A 5 2.02 54.99 46.46
N PHE A 6 2.19 56.07 45.68
CA PHE A 6 1.60 56.16 44.31
C PHE A 6 2.55 55.70 43.18
N ILE A 7 3.84 55.52 43.49
CA ILE A 7 4.83 55.08 42.52
C ILE A 7 4.95 53.55 42.47
N LEU A 8 4.53 52.85 43.53
CA LEU A 8 4.66 51.39 43.59
C LEU A 8 3.50 50.64 42.90
N THR A 9 2.38 51.32 42.62
CA THR A 9 1.20 50.72 41.96
C THR A 9 1.23 50.86 40.44
N VAL A 10 2.09 51.69 39.86
CA VAL A 10 2.23 51.85 38.41
C VAL A 10 3.30 50.90 37.84
N LEU A 11 4.20 50.37 38.68
CA LEU A 11 5.25 49.45 38.21
C LEU A 11 4.84 47.99 38.16
N SER A 12 3.68 47.63 38.75
CA SER A 12 3.17 46.23 38.74
C SER A 12 2.28 45.92 37.54
N SER A 13 1.90 46.93 36.72
CA SER A 13 1.04 46.71 35.54
C SER A 13 1.82 46.60 34.22
N LEU A 14 3.17 46.65 34.25
CA LEU A 14 4.03 46.55 33.04
C LEU A 14 4.68 45.18 32.86
N LEU A 15 4.38 44.17 33.71
CA LEU A 15 4.95 42.83 33.58
C LEU A 15 3.94 41.75 33.15
N LEU A 16 2.76 42.14 32.68
CA LEU A 16 1.74 41.19 32.18
C LEU A 16 1.52 41.32 30.66
N SER A 17 2.51 41.86 29.92
CA SER A 17 2.53 41.77 28.47
C SER A 17 3.62 40.79 28.06
N CYS A 18 3.57 39.55 28.55
CA CYS A 18 4.30 38.46 27.97
C CYS A 18 3.33 37.78 26.99
N SER A 19 3.39 38.24 25.77
CA SER A 19 3.04 37.59 24.50
C SER A 19 2.31 36.25 24.61
N GLN A 20 1.03 36.30 24.43
CA GLN A 20 0.18 35.20 24.07
C GLN A 20 0.44 34.78 22.59
N ASP A 21 1.31 35.51 21.89
CA ASP A 21 1.62 35.28 20.46
C ASP A 21 2.67 34.19 20.24
N ASP A 22 3.46 33.82 21.25
CA ASP A 22 4.49 32.75 21.08
C ASP A 22 3.95 31.33 21.24
N ALA A 23 2.75 31.15 21.78
CA ALA A 23 2.14 29.83 21.96
C ALA A 23 1.45 29.30 20.69
N GLU A 24 1.20 30.13 19.69
CA GLU A 24 0.60 29.70 18.40
C GLU A 24 1.59 29.12 17.41
N SER A 25 2.89 29.33 17.58
CA SER A 25 3.90 28.95 16.59
C SER A 25 4.40 27.51 16.68
N MET A 26 4.04 26.76 17.72
CA MET A 26 4.53 25.37 17.92
C MET A 26 3.38 24.37 17.91
N ARG A 27 2.77 24.16 16.73
CA ARG A 27 1.76 23.11 16.59
C ARG A 27 2.37 21.90 15.89
N ASN A 28 2.31 20.73 16.54
CA ASN A 28 2.71 19.47 15.96
C ASN A 28 1.97 19.22 14.64
N ILE A 29 2.71 18.71 13.68
CA ILE A 29 2.12 18.22 12.43
C ILE A 29 1.27 17.01 12.75
N ARG A 30 0.07 16.96 12.22
CA ARG A 30 -0.85 15.83 12.39
C ARG A 30 -1.19 15.23 11.04
N PHE A 31 -1.36 13.93 11.04
CA PHE A 31 -1.64 13.14 9.84
C PHE A 31 -2.92 12.31 10.01
N GLN A 32 -3.59 12.06 8.89
CA GLN A 32 -4.72 11.15 8.81
C GLN A 32 -4.57 10.29 7.55
N ALA A 33 -4.57 8.97 7.75
CA ALA A 33 -4.44 7.99 6.68
C ALA A 33 -5.82 7.56 6.15
N PHE A 34 -5.92 7.41 4.84
CA PHE A 34 -7.08 6.88 4.12
C PHE A 34 -6.60 5.90 3.05
N ASP A 35 -7.40 4.89 2.80
CA ASP A 35 -7.22 4.06 1.61
C ASP A 35 -7.79 4.78 0.39
N TYR A 36 -7.11 4.67 -0.76
CA TYR A 36 -7.56 5.28 -1.99
C TYR A 36 -8.58 4.38 -2.68
N VAL A 37 -9.83 4.85 -2.77
CA VAL A 37 -10.88 4.19 -3.54
C VAL A 37 -11.00 4.90 -4.90
N PRO A 38 -10.74 4.23 -6.03
CA PRO A 38 -10.78 4.85 -7.37
C PRO A 38 -12.18 5.21 -7.87
N SER A 39 -13.23 5.07 -7.08
CA SER A 39 -14.60 5.30 -7.53
C SER A 39 -14.98 6.78 -7.54
N PRO A 40 -15.62 7.30 -8.61
CA PRO A 40 -16.04 8.69 -8.72
C PRO A 40 -17.29 9.04 -7.89
N THR A 41 -17.83 8.14 -7.08
CA THR A 41 -18.99 8.43 -6.24
C THR A 41 -18.59 9.34 -5.08
N ARG A 42 -19.06 10.56 -5.16
CA ARG A 42 -18.95 11.57 -4.12
C ARG A 42 -19.56 11.06 -2.83
N GLY A 43 -18.77 10.85 -1.78
CA GLY A 43 -19.34 10.76 -0.45
C GLY A 43 -18.76 9.78 0.56
N ALA A 44 -18.07 8.71 0.17
CA ALA A 44 -17.50 7.76 1.14
C ALA A 44 -15.97 7.87 1.18
N GLN A 45 -15.45 8.64 2.13
CA GLN A 45 -14.07 8.47 2.58
C GLN A 45 -14.04 7.19 3.42
N VAL A 46 -13.49 6.13 2.86
CA VAL A 46 -13.24 4.90 3.63
C VAL A 46 -12.09 5.22 4.58
N SER A 47 -12.32 5.11 5.89
CA SER A 47 -11.25 5.16 6.87
C SER A 47 -10.39 3.92 6.70
N ALA A 48 -9.08 4.08 6.51
CA ALA A 48 -8.15 2.96 6.38
C ALA A 48 -7.97 2.24 7.73
N ALA A 49 -8.97 1.50 8.14
CA ALA A 49 -8.94 0.71 9.39
C ALA A 49 -7.81 -0.33 9.42
N ALA A 50 -7.26 -0.68 8.25
CA ALA A 50 -6.15 -1.61 8.11
C ALA A 50 -4.76 -0.97 8.23
N ILE A 51 -4.64 0.35 8.05
CA ILE A 51 -3.35 1.06 8.19
C ILE A 51 -3.16 1.42 9.66
N THR A 52 -2.38 0.60 10.36
CA THR A 52 -2.10 0.81 11.80
C THR A 52 -0.86 1.68 12.04
N SER A 53 0.11 1.63 11.12
CA SER A 53 1.34 2.43 11.16
C SER A 53 1.88 2.70 9.78
N TYR A 54 2.56 3.82 9.61
CA TYR A 54 3.18 4.23 8.36
C TYR A 54 4.39 5.11 8.62
N GLY A 55 5.34 5.12 7.69
CA GLY A 55 6.49 6.01 7.71
C GLY A 55 6.17 7.31 6.98
N VAL A 56 6.67 8.43 7.47
CA VAL A 56 6.52 9.75 6.84
C VAL A 56 7.85 10.43 6.70
N SER A 57 8.12 10.98 5.53
CA SER A 57 9.24 11.88 5.28
C SER A 57 8.70 13.24 4.83
N CYS A 58 9.41 14.30 5.18
CA CYS A 58 9.01 15.68 4.87
C CYS A 58 10.14 16.47 4.24
N ALA A 59 9.83 17.21 3.20
CA ALA A 59 10.66 18.26 2.64
C ALA A 59 10.08 19.63 2.96
N ALA A 60 10.92 20.56 3.41
CA ALA A 60 10.57 21.97 3.58
C ALA A 60 11.43 22.86 2.68
N TYR A 61 10.82 23.82 2.02
CA TYR A 61 11.48 24.69 1.04
C TYR A 61 10.79 26.05 0.94
N PRO A 62 11.46 27.10 0.44
CA PRO A 62 10.87 28.43 0.27
C PRO A 62 9.62 28.41 -0.59
N SER A 63 8.66 29.26 -0.30
CA SER A 63 7.34 29.29 -0.96
C SER A 63 7.41 29.52 -2.48
N GLY A 64 8.47 30.15 -2.99
CA GLY A 64 8.72 30.32 -4.42
C GLY A 64 9.20 29.05 -5.17
N ASN A 65 9.55 28.01 -4.44
CA ASN A 65 10.04 26.75 -4.99
C ASN A 65 8.91 25.68 -5.03
N SER A 66 9.19 24.57 -5.71
CA SER A 66 8.33 23.38 -5.72
C SER A 66 9.02 22.21 -5.01
N TYR A 67 8.27 21.13 -4.70
CA TYR A 67 8.80 19.93 -4.06
C TYR A 67 9.95 19.29 -4.85
N THR A 68 10.00 19.46 -6.17
CA THR A 68 11.07 18.91 -7.02
C THR A 68 12.41 19.61 -6.82
N SER A 69 12.44 20.77 -6.18
CA SER A 69 13.68 21.51 -5.88
C SER A 69 14.29 21.19 -4.53
N ALA A 70 13.58 20.43 -3.69
CA ALA A 70 14.04 20.03 -2.38
C ALA A 70 14.03 18.50 -2.26
N GLY A 71 15.09 17.93 -1.69
CA GLY A 71 15.14 16.49 -1.42
C GLY A 71 14.08 16.07 -0.41
N CYS A 72 13.46 14.91 -0.64
CA CYS A 72 12.66 14.21 0.37
C CYS A 72 13.48 14.09 1.67
N GLY A 73 12.87 14.39 2.80
CA GLY A 73 13.54 14.31 4.09
C GLY A 73 14.44 15.48 4.45
N SER A 74 14.41 16.59 3.71
CA SER A 74 15.17 17.82 4.07
C SER A 74 14.70 18.44 5.39
N TYR A 75 13.48 18.13 5.84
CA TYR A 75 12.97 18.56 7.13
C TYR A 75 12.99 17.45 8.17
N PHE A 76 12.39 16.28 7.87
CA PHE A 76 12.57 15.04 8.61
C PHE A 76 12.42 13.83 7.68
N PHE A 77 12.97 12.69 8.10
CA PHE A 77 13.05 11.50 7.28
C PHE A 77 12.63 10.26 8.06
N ASP A 78 11.72 9.47 7.46
CA ASP A 78 11.29 8.15 7.94
C ASP A 78 10.76 8.14 9.39
N GLU A 79 9.95 9.13 9.74
CA GLU A 79 9.29 9.17 11.04
C GLU A 79 8.17 8.14 11.10
N ALA A 80 8.15 7.34 12.18
CA ALA A 80 7.08 6.38 12.45
C ALA A 80 5.82 7.06 12.97
N ILE A 81 4.72 6.91 12.27
CA ILE A 81 3.42 7.44 12.70
C ILE A 81 2.47 6.28 12.98
N THR A 82 1.83 6.27 14.15
CA THR A 82 0.72 5.36 14.42
C THR A 82 -0.59 6.00 13.97
N ALA A 83 -1.44 5.23 13.28
CA ALA A 83 -2.71 5.76 12.79
C ALA A 83 -3.65 6.25 13.90
N ALA A 84 -3.54 5.65 15.10
CA ALA A 84 -4.35 6.03 16.25
C ALA A 84 -4.03 7.44 16.79
N SER A 85 -2.74 7.85 16.80
CA SER A 85 -2.33 9.19 17.24
C SER A 85 -2.31 10.20 16.10
N GLY A 86 -1.80 9.78 14.94
CA GLY A 86 -1.59 10.62 13.77
C GLY A 86 -0.68 11.83 14.04
N THR A 87 0.07 11.85 15.15
CA THR A 87 0.83 13.02 15.58
C THR A 87 2.31 12.81 15.35
N SER A 88 2.94 13.77 14.66
CA SER A 88 4.38 13.86 14.47
C SER A 88 5.10 14.44 15.68
N ALA A 89 6.37 14.10 15.86
CA ALA A 89 7.26 14.77 16.79
C ALA A 89 7.66 16.17 16.29
N TYR A 90 7.45 16.48 15.03
CA TYR A 90 7.85 17.74 14.40
C TYR A 90 6.72 18.75 14.35
N TYR A 91 7.10 20.01 14.25
CA TYR A 91 6.21 21.16 14.18
C TYR A 91 6.11 21.71 12.76
N TRP A 92 5.06 22.50 12.48
CA TRP A 92 4.98 23.21 11.22
C TRP A 92 6.13 24.20 11.09
N PRO A 93 6.84 24.24 9.93
CA PRO A 93 7.86 25.25 9.71
C PRO A 93 7.24 26.64 9.59
N ALA A 94 8.09 27.68 9.62
CA ALA A 94 7.65 29.06 9.47
C ALA A 94 6.76 29.27 8.24
N SER A 95 5.81 30.19 8.31
CA SER A 95 4.79 30.45 7.29
C SER A 95 5.31 30.85 5.91
N SER A 96 6.59 31.23 5.81
CA SER A 96 7.26 31.51 4.52
C SER A 96 7.65 30.28 3.73
N ASN A 97 7.49 29.08 4.29
CA ASN A 97 7.89 27.83 3.66
C ASN A 97 6.68 27.02 3.18
N LYS A 98 6.91 26.26 2.12
CA LYS A 98 6.07 25.12 1.74
C LYS A 98 6.65 23.83 2.30
N VAL A 99 5.79 22.84 2.44
CA VAL A 99 6.16 21.48 2.85
C VAL A 99 5.53 20.48 1.91
N SER A 100 6.25 19.35 1.73
CA SER A 100 5.73 18.18 1.04
C SER A 100 5.96 16.96 1.91
N PHE A 101 4.94 16.14 2.03
CA PHE A 101 4.95 14.93 2.83
C PHE A 101 4.83 13.72 1.93
N TYR A 102 5.62 12.70 2.25
CA TYR A 102 5.64 11.41 1.57
C TYR A 102 5.46 10.31 2.60
N ALA A 103 4.44 9.50 2.42
CA ALA A 103 4.10 8.43 3.34
C ALA A 103 4.15 7.07 2.67
N TYR A 104 4.44 6.02 3.44
CA TYR A 104 4.41 4.63 2.99
C TYR A 104 3.97 3.68 4.10
N THR A 105 3.41 2.55 3.71
CA THR A 105 3.02 1.47 4.60
C THR A 105 3.28 0.11 3.92
N PRO A 106 3.58 -0.96 4.69
CA PRO A 106 3.77 -1.04 6.14
C PRO A 106 5.12 -0.47 6.58
N TYR A 107 5.12 0.22 7.73
CA TYR A 107 6.34 0.77 8.32
C TYR A 107 7.18 -0.32 8.98
N GLY A 108 8.51 -0.20 8.84
CA GLY A 108 9.46 -1.08 9.54
C GLY A 108 9.53 -2.52 8.99
N ASN A 109 9.02 -2.76 7.78
CA ASN A 109 9.14 -4.08 7.14
C ASN A 109 10.55 -4.29 6.56
N GLY A 110 11.22 -5.36 6.98
CA GLY A 110 12.62 -5.64 6.57
C GLY A 110 12.83 -5.95 5.09
N SER A 111 11.76 -6.25 4.32
CA SER A 111 11.85 -6.48 2.87
C SER A 111 11.77 -5.19 2.06
N LEU A 112 11.38 -4.08 2.70
CA LEU A 112 11.27 -2.76 2.11
C LEU A 112 12.35 -1.85 2.70
N THR A 113 13.15 -1.23 1.84
CA THR A 113 14.18 -0.28 2.25
C THR A 113 13.87 1.08 1.63
N LEU A 114 13.83 2.10 2.49
CA LEU A 114 13.67 3.48 2.07
C LEU A 114 15.04 4.14 1.94
N SER A 115 15.30 4.79 0.80
CA SER A 115 16.46 5.64 0.62
C SER A 115 16.06 7.11 0.43
N SER A 116 16.88 7.97 0.97
CA SER A 116 16.54 9.36 1.21
C SER A 116 16.33 10.21 -0.03
N LEU A 117 16.73 9.78 -1.25
CA LEU A 117 16.74 10.79 -2.31
C LEU A 117 16.61 10.19 -3.70
N SER A 118 15.51 10.52 -4.36
CA SER A 118 15.59 10.80 -5.77
C SER A 118 16.08 12.25 -5.98
N THR A 119 17.16 12.38 -6.68
CA THR A 119 17.62 13.69 -7.18
C THR A 119 16.80 14.15 -8.39
N LYS A 120 15.92 13.29 -8.91
CA LYS A 120 15.17 13.55 -10.15
C LYS A 120 13.77 14.09 -9.91
N THR A 121 13.05 13.56 -8.93
CA THR A 121 11.63 13.86 -8.74
C THR A 121 11.28 14.47 -7.39
N GLY A 122 12.24 14.51 -6.45
CA GLY A 122 12.01 14.94 -5.07
C GLY A 122 11.26 13.90 -4.22
N TYR A 123 10.85 12.77 -4.79
CA TYR A 123 10.19 11.66 -4.08
C TYR A 123 11.20 10.73 -3.40
N PRO A 124 10.79 10.02 -2.34
CA PRO A 124 11.59 8.93 -1.78
C PRO A 124 11.70 7.77 -2.75
N VAL A 125 12.81 7.03 -2.66
CA VAL A 125 13.06 5.82 -3.42
C VAL A 125 12.92 4.61 -2.49
N TYR A 126 12.06 3.68 -2.86
CA TYR A 126 11.82 2.45 -2.11
C TYR A 126 12.42 1.27 -2.87
N SER A 127 13.27 0.50 -2.22
CA SER A 127 13.77 -0.77 -2.75
C SER A 127 12.99 -1.92 -2.11
N TYR A 128 12.46 -2.82 -2.93
CA TYR A 128 11.69 -3.95 -2.45
C TYR A 128 12.11 -5.24 -3.15
N THR A 129 12.29 -6.28 -2.35
CA THR A 129 12.44 -7.65 -2.84
C THR A 129 11.26 -8.46 -2.35
N VAL A 130 10.45 -8.96 -3.28
CA VAL A 130 9.26 -9.75 -2.97
C VAL A 130 9.67 -11.07 -2.31
N PRO A 131 9.24 -11.37 -1.08
CA PRO A 131 9.52 -12.64 -0.43
C PRO A 131 8.92 -13.82 -1.18
N GLN A 132 9.57 -14.99 -1.09
CA GLN A 132 9.06 -16.22 -1.71
C GLN A 132 7.73 -16.68 -1.11
N ALA A 133 7.66 -16.73 0.21
CA ALA A 133 6.46 -17.14 0.92
C ALA A 133 5.39 -16.05 0.85
N VAL A 134 4.21 -16.36 0.37
CA VAL A 134 3.08 -15.43 0.27
C VAL A 134 2.77 -14.80 1.64
N ALA A 135 2.82 -15.55 2.72
CA ALA A 135 2.58 -15.04 4.08
C ALA A 135 3.59 -13.98 4.55
N SER A 136 4.73 -13.84 3.86
CA SER A 136 5.76 -12.82 4.15
C SER A 136 5.71 -11.64 3.17
N GLN A 137 4.87 -11.71 2.15
CA GLN A 137 4.69 -10.62 1.20
C GLN A 137 3.87 -9.50 1.84
N ILE A 138 4.12 -8.29 1.41
CA ILE A 138 3.46 -7.10 1.96
C ILE A 138 2.59 -6.42 0.90
N ASP A 139 1.57 -5.76 1.35
CA ASP A 139 0.83 -4.79 0.56
C ASP A 139 1.52 -3.43 0.68
N PHE A 140 2.42 -3.15 -0.26
CA PHE A 140 3.17 -1.89 -0.29
C PHE A 140 2.30 -0.78 -0.88
N MET A 141 2.03 0.23 -0.07
CA MET A 141 1.29 1.42 -0.47
C MET A 141 2.07 2.69 -0.18
N THR A 142 1.85 3.73 -1.00
CA THR A 142 2.38 5.07 -0.77
C THR A 142 1.31 6.13 -0.93
N ALA A 143 1.51 7.25 -0.23
CA ALA A 143 0.73 8.47 -0.38
C ALA A 143 1.64 9.69 -0.34
N ASP A 144 1.21 10.77 -0.95
CA ASP A 144 1.90 12.05 -0.91
C ASP A 144 0.92 13.21 -0.82
N THR A 145 1.37 14.30 -0.23
CA THR A 145 0.69 15.59 -0.24
C THR A 145 1.74 16.67 -0.38
N VAL A 146 1.79 17.32 -1.53
CA VAL A 146 2.90 18.17 -1.94
C VAL A 146 2.53 19.65 -2.00
N ASP A 147 3.55 20.51 -1.87
CA ASP A 147 3.44 21.98 -2.03
C ASP A 147 2.44 22.66 -1.07
N ILE A 148 2.28 22.10 0.14
CA ILE A 148 1.40 22.70 1.16
C ILE A 148 2.07 23.95 1.72
N VAL A 149 1.39 25.08 1.65
CA VAL A 149 1.79 26.28 2.40
C VAL A 149 1.49 26.04 3.88
N SER A 150 2.43 26.41 4.76
CA SER A 150 2.26 26.26 6.21
C SER A 150 0.94 26.90 6.62
N PRO A 151 -0.03 26.13 7.15
CA PRO A 151 -1.38 26.64 7.36
C PRO A 151 -1.49 27.50 8.61
N ALA A 152 -2.33 28.53 8.52
CA ALA A 152 -2.73 29.31 9.67
C ALA A 152 -3.57 28.49 10.69
N VAL A 153 -4.22 27.40 10.21
CA VAL A 153 -5.03 26.48 11.01
C VAL A 153 -4.52 25.06 10.82
N THR A 154 -4.22 24.36 11.89
CA THR A 154 -3.65 23.01 11.86
C THR A 154 -4.72 21.94 11.66
N LEU A 155 -5.13 21.72 10.44
CA LEU A 155 -5.86 20.51 10.07
C LEU A 155 -4.88 19.37 9.86
N PRO A 156 -5.26 18.12 10.11
CA PRO A 156 -4.44 16.95 9.75
C PRO A 156 -4.15 16.92 8.25
N VAL A 157 -2.90 16.62 7.90
CA VAL A 157 -2.52 16.30 6.53
C VAL A 157 -3.15 14.97 6.16
N ARG A 158 -3.87 14.92 5.05
CA ARG A 158 -4.57 13.71 4.61
C ARG A 158 -3.72 12.94 3.62
N PHE A 159 -3.52 11.67 3.89
CA PHE A 159 -2.86 10.72 3.01
C PHE A 159 -3.86 9.74 2.42
N PHE A 160 -3.94 9.68 1.09
CA PHE A 160 -4.72 8.70 0.35
C PHE A 160 -3.74 7.65 -0.19
N PHE A 161 -3.61 6.54 0.51
CA PHE A 161 -2.66 5.48 0.18
C PHE A 161 -3.11 4.71 -1.06
N ARG A 162 -2.17 4.47 -1.96
CA ARG A 162 -2.37 3.71 -3.21
C ARG A 162 -1.45 2.51 -3.22
N HIS A 163 -2.01 1.36 -3.59
CA HIS A 163 -1.24 0.12 -3.80
C HIS A 163 -0.19 0.32 -4.88
N ARG A 164 1.03 -0.19 -4.66
CA ARG A 164 2.15 -0.07 -5.60
C ARG A 164 2.56 -1.41 -6.20
N LEU A 165 1.89 -2.47 -5.81
CA LEU A 165 2.07 -3.83 -6.31
C LEU A 165 0.87 -4.25 -7.16
N VAL A 166 0.90 -5.51 -7.56
CA VAL A 166 -0.19 -6.23 -8.24
C VAL A 166 -0.65 -7.35 -7.32
N ASP A 167 -1.94 -7.51 -7.18
CA ASP A 167 -2.58 -8.58 -6.44
C ASP A 167 -2.94 -9.74 -7.38
N LEU A 168 -2.43 -10.96 -7.12
CA LEU A 168 -2.81 -12.16 -7.86
C LEU A 168 -3.57 -13.11 -6.97
N ARG A 169 -4.72 -13.56 -7.46
CA ARG A 169 -5.64 -14.50 -6.81
C ARG A 169 -5.87 -15.72 -7.68
N PHE A 170 -6.14 -16.85 -7.03
CA PHE A 170 -6.38 -18.11 -7.73
C PHE A 170 -7.61 -18.82 -7.19
N LYS A 171 -8.51 -19.17 -8.08
CA LYS A 171 -9.61 -20.11 -7.86
C LYS A 171 -9.27 -21.42 -8.54
N VAL A 172 -9.69 -22.52 -7.95
CA VAL A 172 -9.53 -23.85 -8.56
C VAL A 172 -10.90 -24.46 -8.75
N THR A 173 -11.17 -24.89 -9.97
CA THR A 173 -12.32 -25.70 -10.37
C THR A 173 -11.88 -27.14 -10.58
N ASN A 174 -12.47 -28.07 -9.83
CA ASN A 174 -12.28 -29.50 -10.05
C ASN A 174 -13.32 -30.01 -11.04
N GLN A 175 -12.91 -30.39 -12.24
CA GLN A 175 -13.81 -30.95 -13.26
C GLN A 175 -14.12 -32.45 -13.10
N HIS A 176 -13.42 -33.13 -12.20
CA HIS A 176 -13.73 -34.55 -11.97
C HIS A 176 -15.13 -34.70 -11.39
N PRO A 177 -16.00 -35.57 -12.00
CA PRO A 177 -17.42 -35.61 -11.62
C PRO A 177 -17.67 -36.29 -10.27
N SER A 178 -16.73 -37.06 -9.73
CA SER A 178 -16.94 -37.87 -8.53
C SER A 178 -15.79 -37.89 -7.52
N LEU A 179 -14.60 -37.41 -7.89
CA LEU A 179 -13.42 -37.48 -7.03
C LEU A 179 -12.97 -36.11 -6.58
N PRO A 180 -12.69 -35.91 -5.28
CA PRO A 180 -12.05 -34.69 -4.83
C PRO A 180 -10.57 -34.66 -5.20
N LEU A 181 -10.02 -33.46 -5.30
CA LEU A 181 -8.57 -33.23 -5.37
C LEU A 181 -8.13 -32.34 -4.19
N THR A 182 -6.87 -32.43 -3.80
CA THR A 182 -6.27 -31.53 -2.81
C THR A 182 -5.22 -30.69 -3.49
N VAL A 183 -5.37 -29.36 -3.46
CA VAL A 183 -4.33 -28.42 -3.91
C VAL A 183 -3.27 -28.33 -2.83
N LYS A 184 -2.10 -28.92 -3.05
CA LYS A 184 -0.99 -28.91 -2.11
C LYS A 184 -0.20 -27.61 -2.15
N SER A 185 0.10 -27.13 -3.37
CA SER A 185 0.84 -25.89 -3.53
C SER A 185 0.59 -25.23 -4.88
N ILE A 186 0.71 -23.91 -4.90
CA ILE A 186 0.80 -23.07 -6.07
C ILE A 186 2.11 -22.32 -6.01
N SER A 187 2.86 -22.32 -7.12
CA SER A 187 4.06 -21.51 -7.30
C SER A 187 3.89 -20.61 -8.52
N VAL A 188 4.10 -19.30 -8.33
CA VAL A 188 4.12 -18.30 -9.39
C VAL A 188 5.58 -18.03 -9.75
N VAL A 189 5.91 -18.13 -11.03
CA VAL A 189 7.28 -18.03 -11.54
C VAL A 189 7.32 -17.21 -12.84
N GLY A 190 8.51 -17.04 -13.41
CA GLY A 190 8.71 -16.30 -14.67
C GLY A 190 8.68 -14.78 -14.51
N MET A 191 8.81 -14.27 -13.28
CA MET A 191 8.71 -12.83 -12.99
C MET A 191 9.95 -12.32 -12.26
N LYS A 192 10.31 -11.06 -12.50
CA LYS A 192 11.27 -10.35 -11.66
C LYS A 192 10.67 -10.09 -10.30
N TYR A 193 11.48 -10.24 -9.26
CA TYR A 193 11.04 -10.16 -7.87
C TYR A 193 11.72 -9.05 -7.06
N ALA A 194 12.63 -8.27 -7.67
CA ALA A 194 13.28 -7.14 -7.03
C ALA A 194 13.19 -5.88 -7.91
N GLY A 195 13.12 -4.73 -7.28
CA GLY A 195 13.07 -3.45 -7.98
C GLY A 195 13.09 -2.27 -7.03
N THR A 196 13.15 -1.09 -7.63
CA THR A 196 13.03 0.19 -6.94
C THR A 196 11.78 0.91 -7.42
N PHE A 197 11.02 1.44 -6.48
CA PHE A 197 9.88 2.31 -6.76
C PHE A 197 10.25 3.75 -6.49
N GLU A 198 10.10 4.58 -7.52
CA GLU A 198 10.13 6.03 -7.44
C GLU A 198 8.88 6.56 -8.12
N ASN A 199 8.02 7.26 -7.38
CA ASN A 199 6.73 7.68 -7.89
C ASN A 199 6.84 8.36 -9.26
N PRO A 200 6.12 7.93 -10.31
CA PRO A 200 4.99 6.99 -10.25
C PRO A 200 5.32 5.53 -10.68
N SER A 201 6.57 5.12 -10.82
CA SER A 201 6.93 3.89 -11.53
C SER A 201 7.95 3.00 -10.82
N TRP A 202 7.96 1.72 -11.22
CA TRP A 202 8.96 0.73 -10.84
C TRP A 202 10.08 0.62 -11.85
N THR A 203 11.31 0.47 -11.36
CA THR A 203 12.46 0.00 -12.14
C THR A 203 12.84 -1.38 -11.62
N LEU A 204 12.58 -2.42 -12.42
CA LEU A 204 12.79 -3.81 -12.03
C LEU A 204 14.23 -4.23 -12.25
N THR A 205 14.79 -5.00 -11.31
CA THR A 205 16.18 -5.47 -11.33
C THR A 205 16.26 -7.00 -11.27
N GLY A 206 17.42 -7.54 -11.61
CA GLY A 206 17.69 -8.98 -11.53
C GLY A 206 17.02 -9.80 -12.64
N SER A 207 17.15 -11.12 -12.52
CA SER A 207 16.54 -12.11 -13.41
C SER A 207 15.13 -12.48 -12.94
N ALA A 208 14.35 -13.07 -13.83
CA ALA A 208 13.08 -13.68 -13.46
C ALA A 208 13.29 -14.90 -12.55
N ASN A 209 12.36 -15.12 -11.65
CA ASN A 209 12.34 -16.31 -10.81
C ASN A 209 11.98 -17.57 -11.63
N THR A 210 12.35 -18.72 -11.10
CA THR A 210 12.04 -20.03 -11.69
C THR A 210 11.46 -20.95 -10.60
N VAL A 211 11.07 -22.16 -10.98
CA VAL A 211 10.59 -23.17 -10.03
C VAL A 211 11.64 -23.55 -8.98
N ASP A 212 12.92 -23.38 -9.32
CA ASP A 212 14.05 -23.76 -8.44
C ASP A 212 14.71 -22.52 -7.79
N THR A 213 14.46 -21.34 -8.34
CA THR A 213 15.08 -20.09 -7.87
C THR A 213 14.01 -19.07 -7.54
N HIS A 214 13.82 -18.82 -6.25
CA HIS A 214 12.93 -17.80 -5.72
C HIS A 214 11.47 -17.89 -6.21
N PRO A 215 10.82 -19.09 -6.30
CA PRO A 215 9.40 -19.15 -6.67
C PRO A 215 8.56 -18.42 -5.62
N PHE A 216 7.52 -17.71 -6.06
CA PHE A 216 6.50 -17.25 -5.11
C PHE A 216 5.62 -18.44 -4.77
N TYR A 217 5.50 -18.75 -3.50
CA TYR A 217 4.99 -20.04 -3.06
C TYR A 217 3.91 -19.91 -1.99
N PHE A 218 2.82 -20.70 -2.20
CA PHE A 218 1.72 -20.86 -1.26
C PHE A 218 1.29 -22.32 -1.18
N ALA A 219 1.14 -22.85 0.02
CA ALA A 219 0.74 -24.24 0.28
C ALA A 219 -0.58 -24.29 1.06
N PRO A 220 -1.73 -24.16 0.39
CA PRO A 220 -3.04 -24.11 1.05
C PRO A 220 -3.47 -25.45 1.65
N ASN A 221 -3.05 -26.58 1.08
CA ASN A 221 -3.56 -27.92 1.39
C ASN A 221 -5.10 -27.98 1.37
N THR A 222 -5.71 -27.32 0.38
CA THR A 222 -7.16 -27.15 0.28
C THR A 222 -7.78 -28.28 -0.52
N VAL A 223 -8.82 -28.92 0.02
CA VAL A 223 -9.62 -29.91 -0.68
C VAL A 223 -10.66 -29.20 -1.56
N VAL A 224 -10.69 -29.56 -2.84
CA VAL A 224 -11.69 -29.14 -3.80
C VAL A 224 -12.57 -30.33 -4.14
N SER A 225 -13.82 -30.28 -3.73
CA SER A 225 -14.79 -31.36 -3.98
C SER A 225 -15.02 -31.58 -5.47
N ALA A 226 -15.55 -32.75 -5.86
CA ALA A 226 -15.93 -33.03 -7.21
C ALA A 226 -16.87 -31.95 -7.76
N SER A 227 -16.63 -31.49 -8.99
CA SER A 227 -17.43 -30.48 -9.70
C SER A 227 -17.55 -29.12 -8.96
N ALA A 228 -16.68 -28.86 -7.99
CA ALA A 228 -16.71 -27.59 -7.21
C ALA A 228 -15.64 -26.61 -7.67
N THR A 229 -15.92 -25.32 -7.41
CA THR A 229 -14.93 -24.24 -7.51
C THR A 229 -14.66 -23.66 -6.12
N VAL A 230 -13.40 -23.52 -5.76
CA VAL A 230 -12.97 -22.99 -4.47
C VAL A 230 -11.94 -21.89 -4.68
N ASP A 231 -12.07 -20.79 -3.93
CA ASP A 231 -11.02 -19.78 -3.84
C ASP A 231 -9.88 -20.34 -2.99
N ILE A 232 -8.69 -20.46 -3.60
CA ILE A 232 -7.51 -20.99 -2.95
C ILE A 232 -6.73 -19.92 -2.22
N THR A 233 -6.78 -18.70 -2.74
CA THR A 233 -6.15 -17.52 -2.16
C THR A 233 -7.20 -16.72 -1.40
N SER A 234 -7.40 -17.02 -0.12
CA SER A 234 -8.24 -16.20 0.75
C SER A 234 -7.63 -14.82 0.95
N THR A 235 -8.42 -13.86 1.47
CA THR A 235 -8.04 -12.45 1.71
C THR A 235 -6.70 -12.24 2.42
N ALA A 236 -6.17 -13.23 3.09
CA ALA A 236 -4.88 -13.18 3.80
C ALA A 236 -3.70 -13.78 3.01
N ASN A 237 -3.92 -14.38 1.83
CA ASN A 237 -2.92 -15.18 1.13
C ASN A 237 -2.83 -14.84 -0.37
N HIS A 238 -2.95 -13.57 -0.71
CA HIS A 238 -2.77 -13.10 -2.07
C HIS A 238 -1.28 -12.98 -2.42
N PHE A 239 -0.95 -13.23 -3.69
CA PHE A 239 0.40 -13.02 -4.19
C PHE A 239 0.59 -11.54 -4.53
N MET A 240 1.42 -10.84 -3.76
CA MET A 240 1.77 -9.44 -3.96
C MET A 240 3.03 -9.35 -4.80
N VAL A 241 2.89 -9.04 -6.09
CA VAL A 241 3.99 -9.08 -7.05
C VAL A 241 4.28 -7.70 -7.67
N LEU A 242 5.47 -7.55 -8.26
CA LEU A 242 5.85 -6.32 -8.95
C LEU A 242 5.11 -6.19 -10.30
N PRO A 243 4.64 -4.99 -10.67
CA PRO A 243 4.02 -4.75 -11.96
C PRO A 243 5.04 -4.95 -13.09
N GLN A 244 4.69 -5.76 -14.08
CA GLN A 244 5.57 -6.11 -15.20
C GLN A 244 4.82 -6.78 -16.34
N THR A 245 5.47 -6.90 -17.48
CA THR A 245 5.03 -7.74 -18.59
C THR A 245 5.81 -9.04 -18.57
N ILE A 246 5.10 -10.18 -18.58
CA ILE A 246 5.66 -11.52 -18.68
C ILE A 246 5.47 -11.96 -20.13
N SER A 247 6.55 -12.40 -20.78
CA SER A 247 6.52 -12.75 -22.20
C SER A 247 5.79 -14.06 -22.45
N THR A 248 5.20 -14.19 -23.64
CA THR A 248 4.70 -15.47 -24.15
C THR A 248 5.77 -16.57 -24.09
N GLY A 249 5.36 -17.80 -23.89
CA GLY A 249 6.26 -18.96 -23.76
C GLY A 249 6.94 -19.08 -22.39
N THR A 250 6.69 -18.15 -21.47
CA THR A 250 7.23 -18.22 -20.10
C THR A 250 6.41 -19.19 -19.26
N THR A 251 7.07 -20.07 -18.50
CA THR A 251 6.39 -20.82 -17.42
C THR A 251 5.93 -19.84 -16.36
N PHE A 252 4.62 -19.78 -16.12
CA PHE A 252 4.00 -18.84 -15.19
C PHE A 252 3.55 -19.48 -13.88
N LEU A 253 2.97 -20.70 -13.97
CA LEU A 253 2.45 -21.40 -12.81
C LEU A 253 2.99 -22.83 -12.73
N LYS A 254 3.24 -23.29 -11.49
CA LYS A 254 3.39 -24.70 -11.16
C LYS A 254 2.44 -25.01 -10.01
N ILE A 255 1.61 -26.04 -10.20
CA ILE A 255 0.61 -26.46 -9.23
C ILE A 255 0.86 -27.92 -8.89
N VAL A 256 0.83 -28.24 -7.59
CA VAL A 256 0.91 -29.61 -7.12
C VAL A 256 -0.43 -29.97 -6.46
N THR A 257 -1.02 -31.05 -6.92
CA THR A 257 -2.26 -31.61 -6.36
C THR A 257 -2.06 -33.04 -5.89
N THR A 258 -2.92 -33.51 -5.00
CA THR A 258 -3.11 -34.93 -4.72
C THR A 258 -4.46 -35.36 -5.26
N GLU A 259 -4.47 -36.35 -6.17
CA GLU A 259 -5.64 -36.92 -6.82
C GLU A 259 -5.63 -38.43 -6.61
N SER A 260 -6.68 -38.97 -6.02
CA SER A 260 -6.75 -40.41 -5.70
C SER A 260 -5.51 -40.96 -4.95
N GLY A 261 -4.97 -40.18 -4.02
CA GLY A 261 -3.80 -40.52 -3.22
C GLY A 261 -2.44 -40.42 -3.94
N LYS A 262 -2.40 -39.86 -5.16
CA LYS A 262 -1.17 -39.68 -5.92
C LYS A 262 -0.96 -38.18 -6.18
N ASP A 263 0.30 -37.74 -6.04
CA ASP A 263 0.66 -36.37 -6.36
C ASP A 263 0.79 -36.20 -7.87
N ARG A 264 0.24 -35.08 -8.37
CA ARG A 264 0.36 -34.63 -9.74
C ARG A 264 0.93 -33.24 -9.79
N VAL A 265 1.73 -32.95 -10.81
CA VAL A 265 2.34 -31.65 -11.05
C VAL A 265 1.80 -31.12 -12.36
N TYR A 266 1.23 -29.93 -12.31
CA TYR A 266 0.76 -29.19 -13.47
C TYR A 266 1.65 -27.97 -13.67
N THR A 267 1.94 -27.66 -14.91
CA THR A 267 2.71 -26.47 -15.30
C THR A 267 1.95 -25.70 -16.38
N HIS A 268 1.78 -24.41 -16.18
CA HIS A 268 1.18 -23.52 -17.18
C HIS A 268 2.23 -22.64 -17.82
N ILE A 269 2.26 -22.65 -19.15
CA ILE A 269 3.11 -21.78 -19.98
C ILE A 269 2.19 -20.75 -20.63
N LEU A 270 2.54 -19.48 -20.54
CA LEU A 270 1.73 -18.39 -21.09
C LEU A 270 1.61 -18.53 -22.62
N PRO A 271 0.41 -18.64 -23.17
CA PRO A 271 0.19 -18.68 -24.62
C PRO A 271 0.34 -17.29 -25.25
N SER A 272 0.15 -16.24 -24.48
CA SER A 272 0.32 -14.83 -24.86
C SER A 272 1.06 -14.06 -23.75
N SER A 273 1.51 -12.84 -24.04
CA SER A 273 2.14 -11.99 -23.02
C SER A 273 1.11 -11.53 -22.00
N LEU A 274 1.45 -11.66 -20.71
CA LEU A 274 0.62 -11.20 -19.59
C LEU A 274 1.14 -9.86 -19.07
N ILE A 275 0.28 -8.85 -19.09
CA ILE A 275 0.59 -7.51 -18.56
C ILE A 275 0.00 -7.37 -17.17
N LEU A 276 0.84 -7.25 -16.17
CA LEU A 276 0.46 -7.01 -14.78
C LEU A 276 0.63 -5.53 -14.46
N THR A 277 -0.50 -4.84 -14.32
CA THR A 277 -0.55 -3.39 -14.08
C THR A 277 -0.60 -3.07 -12.59
N MET A 278 0.18 -2.11 -12.16
CA MET A 278 0.19 -1.60 -10.77
C MET A 278 -1.22 -1.23 -10.30
N SER A 279 -1.51 -1.50 -9.03
CA SER A 279 -2.81 -1.22 -8.40
C SER A 279 -3.99 -1.99 -9.00
N LYS A 280 -3.73 -3.13 -9.63
CA LYS A 280 -4.78 -4.02 -10.14
C LYS A 280 -4.74 -5.37 -9.44
N SER A 281 -5.91 -5.97 -9.30
CA SER A 281 -6.12 -7.35 -8.84
C SER A 281 -6.50 -8.23 -10.02
N TYR A 282 -5.84 -9.38 -10.14
CA TYR A 282 -6.04 -10.39 -11.17
C TYR A 282 -6.49 -11.69 -10.51
N CYS A 283 -7.65 -12.20 -10.87
CA CYS A 283 -8.15 -13.46 -10.38
C CYS A 283 -8.16 -14.50 -11.51
N PHE A 284 -7.30 -15.51 -11.41
CA PHE A 284 -7.20 -16.60 -12.37
C PHE A 284 -8.05 -17.79 -11.91
N THR A 285 -8.83 -18.37 -12.80
CA THR A 285 -9.52 -19.63 -12.55
C THR A 285 -8.74 -20.78 -13.17
N LEU A 286 -8.27 -21.69 -12.31
CA LEU A 286 -7.50 -22.86 -12.66
C LEU A 286 -8.44 -24.06 -12.74
N ILE A 287 -8.66 -24.59 -13.94
CA ILE A 287 -9.56 -25.70 -14.17
C ILE A 287 -8.73 -26.98 -14.23
N LEU A 288 -8.92 -27.87 -13.29
CA LEU A 288 -8.17 -29.12 -13.12
C LEU A 288 -9.11 -30.33 -13.31
N GLY A 289 -8.67 -31.31 -14.09
CA GLY A 289 -9.38 -32.56 -14.29
C GLY A 289 -8.66 -33.48 -15.26
N ASP A 290 -8.68 -34.78 -15.00
CA ASP A 290 -8.14 -35.85 -15.87
C ASP A 290 -6.69 -35.64 -16.34
N GLY A 291 -5.86 -35.00 -15.51
CA GLY A 291 -4.46 -34.68 -15.83
C GLY A 291 -4.27 -33.44 -16.70
N VAL A 292 -5.30 -32.64 -16.89
CA VAL A 292 -5.26 -31.39 -17.68
C VAL A 292 -5.39 -30.19 -16.75
N LEU A 293 -4.60 -29.14 -16.99
CA LEU A 293 -4.76 -27.82 -16.43
C LEU A 293 -5.17 -26.86 -17.55
N ILE A 294 -6.30 -26.21 -17.38
CA ILE A 294 -6.71 -25.07 -18.19
C ILE A 294 -6.68 -23.84 -17.28
N VAL A 295 -6.02 -22.79 -17.69
CA VAL A 295 -6.10 -21.47 -17.04
C VAL A 295 -7.09 -20.65 -17.83
N ASP A 296 -8.19 -20.27 -17.21
CA ASP A 296 -9.20 -19.43 -17.83
C ASP A 296 -8.59 -18.02 -18.02
N GLU A 297 -8.47 -17.62 -19.28
CA GLU A 297 -7.91 -16.33 -19.68
C GLU A 297 -8.90 -15.17 -19.46
N ASP A 298 -10.18 -15.45 -19.18
CA ASP A 298 -11.16 -14.48 -18.70
C ASP A 298 -10.86 -14.08 -17.24
N THR A 299 -9.59 -13.70 -17.03
CA THR A 299 -9.10 -13.20 -15.78
C THR A 299 -9.87 -11.94 -15.41
N SER A 300 -10.63 -11.97 -14.35
CA SER A 300 -11.27 -10.76 -13.87
C SER A 300 -10.19 -9.79 -13.37
N VAL A 301 -10.02 -8.69 -14.10
CA VAL A 301 -9.12 -7.60 -13.71
C VAL A 301 -9.97 -6.50 -13.09
N THR A 302 -9.74 -6.24 -11.84
CA THR A 302 -10.43 -5.17 -11.11
C THR A 302 -9.42 -4.16 -10.57
N ASP A 303 -9.91 -2.95 -10.27
CA ASP A 303 -9.12 -2.06 -9.45
C ASP A 303 -8.88 -2.73 -8.09
N TRP A 304 -7.63 -2.72 -7.65
CA TRP A 304 -7.32 -3.23 -6.33
C TRP A 304 -7.85 -2.23 -5.31
N VAL A 305 -9.02 -2.52 -4.86
CA VAL A 305 -9.62 -1.94 -3.67
C VAL A 305 -9.40 -2.96 -2.58
N GLN A 306 -8.77 -2.59 -1.50
CA GLN A 306 -8.75 -3.44 -0.33
C GLN A 306 -10.21 -3.81 -0.05
N GLU A 307 -10.56 -5.10 -0.13
CA GLU A 307 -11.87 -5.55 0.30
C GLU A 307 -12.02 -5.07 1.74
N SER A 308 -12.70 -3.93 1.91
CA SER A 308 -13.07 -3.47 3.23
C SER A 308 -13.78 -4.66 3.85
N GLN A 309 -13.20 -5.18 4.90
CA GLN A 309 -13.91 -6.07 5.80
C GLN A 309 -15.29 -5.45 5.94
N THR A 310 -16.31 -6.20 5.63
CA THR A 310 -17.70 -5.79 5.73
C THR A 310 -17.85 -5.07 7.05
N VAL A 311 -17.77 -3.74 7.03
CA VAL A 311 -18.29 -2.94 8.11
C VAL A 311 -19.76 -3.27 8.03
N SER A 312 -20.21 -4.07 8.95
CA SER A 312 -21.64 -4.32 9.14
C SER A 312 -22.24 -2.94 9.42
N ASN A 313 -22.68 -2.31 8.36
CA ASN A 313 -23.44 -1.09 8.39
C ASN A 313 -24.80 -1.42 8.98
N THR A 314 -24.85 -1.57 10.28
CA THR A 314 -26.10 -1.40 11.02
C THR A 314 -26.42 0.08 10.96
N GLY A 315 -27.14 0.49 9.89
CA GLY A 315 -27.88 1.74 9.91
C GLY A 315 -27.48 2.85 8.94
N VAL A 316 -27.01 2.54 7.72
CA VAL A 316 -27.09 3.53 6.62
C VAL A 316 -27.74 2.88 5.41
N SER A 317 -29.01 3.17 5.21
CA SER A 317 -29.68 2.94 3.94
C SER A 317 -29.02 3.83 2.90
N VAL A 318 -28.41 3.22 1.88
CA VAL A 318 -28.06 3.93 0.64
C VAL A 318 -29.38 4.22 -0.05
N ASN A 319 -29.86 5.45 0.05
CA ASN A 319 -30.94 5.91 -0.83
C ASN A 319 -30.32 6.25 -2.17
N ASP A 320 -30.80 5.57 -3.20
CA ASP A 320 -30.61 5.95 -4.58
C ASP A 320 -30.98 7.42 -4.76
N TRP A 321 -30.04 8.22 -5.24
CA TRP A 321 -30.32 9.54 -5.75
C TRP A 321 -30.59 9.39 -7.24
N GLU A 322 -31.83 9.31 -7.59
CA GLU A 322 -32.33 9.66 -8.94
C GLU A 322 -32.31 11.18 -9.07
N GLU A 323 -31.82 11.64 -10.24
CA GLU A 323 -31.74 12.96 -10.86
C GLU A 323 -30.45 13.76 -10.61
#